data_6f3d1f97a0b1688cfdb0a2a07654f780
#
_entry.id   6f3d1f97a0b1688cfdb0a2a07654f780
#
_cell.length_a   1.000
_cell.length_b   1.000
_cell.length_c   1.000
_cell.angle_alpha   90.00
_cell.angle_beta   90.00
_cell.angle_gamma   90.00
#
_symmetry.space_group_name_H-M   'P 1'
#
loop_
_entity.id
_entity.type
_entity.pdbx_description
1 polymer ?
#
loop_
_entity_poly.entity_id
_entity_poly.type
_entity_poly.pdbx_seq_one_letter_code
_entity_poly.pdbx_strand_id
1 'polypeptide(L)'
;MKKLFFVVLFTLNSSVHAIDWSRENFCPTGDVDRVLKIMSTMTIEEKVGQVIMADLDFVKPSDLKKYPLGGILNGGNTSPNGKLRSTPQEWRALAQDFHNNSISRGGANIPVLWGTDAVHGHSNVFGATIYPHNIGLGATQNINLLREIGSVVAEEVLATGLFWTFAPTVTVPQDYRWGRTYEGYSESPELVNLLGQAFIEGLQGTGDDFLSDKKIIGTAKHFLGDGGTFLGRDQGDTKTTEEALRRIHGTSYFGALDSCIQTVMASFNSWNGSKLNGNEYLLTEVLKNRMNFNGFVVGDWNGHGQVPGCSNASCAQ
;
A
#
# COMPACT_ATOMS: atom_id res chain seq x y z
N MET A 1 29.42 69.10 8.91
CA MET A 1 28.31 68.43 8.24
C MET A 1 28.50 66.91 8.38
N LYS A 2 27.75 66.27 9.31
CA LYS A 2 27.76 64.81 9.54
C LYS A 2 26.67 64.19 8.65
N LYS A 3 27.07 63.34 7.67
CA LYS A 3 26.14 62.58 6.85
C LYS A 3 25.65 61.38 7.66
N LEU A 4 24.37 61.37 7.93
CA LEU A 4 23.65 60.22 8.55
C LEU A 4 23.33 59.23 7.41
N PHE A 5 23.90 58.01 7.46
CA PHE A 5 23.51 56.91 6.59
C PHE A 5 22.35 56.16 7.27
N PHE A 6 21.17 56.19 6.66
CA PHE A 6 20.07 55.32 7.03
C PHE A 6 20.26 53.99 6.32
N VAL A 7 20.53 52.93 7.08
CA VAL A 7 20.46 51.54 6.61
C VAL A 7 19.04 51.06 6.81
N VAL A 8 18.27 50.91 5.70
CA VAL A 8 16.97 50.29 5.73
C VAL A 8 17.20 48.78 5.67
N LEU A 9 17.04 48.08 6.80
CA LEU A 9 16.95 46.61 6.80
C LEU A 9 15.58 46.20 6.26
N PHE A 10 15.60 45.68 5.04
CA PHE A 10 14.47 44.90 4.56
C PHE A 10 14.50 43.53 5.21
N THR A 11 13.67 43.30 6.22
CA THR A 11 13.36 41.96 6.72
C THR A 11 12.43 41.29 5.67
N LEU A 12 13.03 40.45 4.84
CA LEU A 12 12.24 39.51 4.02
C LEU A 12 11.60 38.51 5.00
N ASN A 13 10.35 38.77 5.37
CA ASN A 13 9.48 37.76 5.97
C ASN A 13 9.14 36.77 4.86
N SER A 14 9.99 35.80 4.58
CA SER A 14 9.61 34.61 3.83
C SER A 14 8.74 33.76 4.75
N SER A 15 7.44 33.97 4.69
CA SER A 15 6.49 33.00 5.20
C SER A 15 6.72 31.69 4.45
N VAL A 16 7.38 30.74 5.08
CA VAL A 16 7.45 29.38 4.57
C VAL A 16 6.03 28.85 4.61
N HIS A 17 5.33 28.91 3.50
CA HIS A 17 4.03 28.28 3.39
C HIS A 17 4.27 26.77 3.43
N ALA A 18 3.62 26.10 4.37
CA ALA A 18 3.63 24.64 4.42
C ALA A 18 3.10 24.09 3.09
N ILE A 19 3.74 23.05 2.56
CA ILE A 19 3.29 22.41 1.32
C ILE A 19 1.88 21.86 1.54
N ASP A 20 0.98 22.20 0.63
CA ASP A 20 -0.42 21.80 0.70
C ASP A 20 -0.60 20.36 0.22
N TRP A 21 -0.86 19.45 1.15
CA TRP A 21 -1.19 18.05 0.91
C TRP A 21 -2.70 17.80 1.06
N SER A 22 -3.52 18.84 1.25
CA SER A 22 -4.95 18.66 1.50
C SER A 22 -5.68 18.03 0.31
N ARG A 23 -6.73 17.30 0.63
CA ARG A 23 -7.64 16.66 -0.32
C ARG A 23 -9.09 16.96 0.12
N GLU A 24 -9.94 17.30 -0.83
CA GLU A 24 -11.35 17.66 -0.58
C GLU A 24 -12.28 16.44 -0.52
N ASN A 25 -11.94 15.37 -1.25
CA ASN A 25 -12.78 14.17 -1.33
C ASN A 25 -12.61 13.28 -0.10
N PHE A 26 -13.72 12.79 0.42
CA PHE A 26 -13.77 11.89 1.57
C PHE A 26 -14.36 10.55 1.15
N CYS A 27 -13.68 9.48 1.51
CA CYS A 27 -14.19 8.15 1.32
C CYS A 27 -15.20 7.80 2.42
N PRO A 28 -16.19 6.95 2.13
CA PRO A 28 -17.11 6.46 3.15
C PRO A 28 -16.31 5.81 4.30
N THR A 29 -16.62 6.20 5.50
CA THR A 29 -16.14 5.49 6.69
C THR A 29 -17.06 4.30 6.94
N GLY A 30 -16.48 3.14 7.26
CA GLY A 30 -17.26 1.98 7.68
C GLY A 30 -18.02 2.25 8.98
N ASP A 31 -18.73 1.25 9.47
CA ASP A 31 -19.45 1.29 10.74
C ASP A 31 -18.47 1.37 11.93
N VAL A 32 -18.12 2.61 12.29
CA VAL A 32 -17.17 2.91 13.38
C VAL A 32 -17.69 2.39 14.73
N ASP A 33 -18.99 2.49 14.99
CA ASP A 33 -19.59 2.01 16.25
C ASP A 33 -19.46 0.50 16.38
N ARG A 34 -19.65 -0.24 15.28
CA ARG A 34 -19.43 -1.68 15.23
C ARG A 34 -17.96 -2.02 15.49
N VAL A 35 -17.02 -1.30 14.88
CA VAL A 35 -15.58 -1.51 15.12
C VAL A 35 -15.22 -1.25 16.56
N LEU A 36 -15.66 -0.15 17.16
CA LEU A 36 -15.40 0.17 18.56
C LEU A 36 -15.99 -0.88 19.51
N LYS A 37 -17.20 -1.38 19.20
CA LYS A 37 -17.84 -2.46 19.96
C LYS A 37 -16.99 -3.75 19.93
N ILE A 38 -16.50 -4.16 18.76
CA ILE A 38 -15.61 -5.31 18.62
C ILE A 38 -14.33 -5.08 19.44
N MET A 39 -13.68 -3.93 19.25
CA MET A 39 -12.44 -3.57 19.94
C MET A 39 -12.59 -3.55 21.47
N SER A 40 -13.76 -3.17 21.99
CA SER A 40 -14.02 -3.14 23.43
C SER A 40 -14.03 -4.54 24.07
N THR A 41 -14.26 -5.58 23.29
CA THR A 41 -14.28 -6.98 23.75
C THR A 41 -12.94 -7.71 23.54
N MET A 42 -12.00 -7.10 22.80
CA MET A 42 -10.72 -7.71 22.46
C MET A 42 -9.73 -7.62 23.62
N THR A 43 -8.98 -8.69 23.83
CA THR A 43 -7.80 -8.69 24.70
C THR A 43 -6.64 -7.89 24.07
N ILE A 44 -5.60 -7.62 24.86
CA ILE A 44 -4.39 -6.98 24.33
C ILE A 44 -3.73 -7.86 23.27
N GLU A 45 -3.66 -9.17 23.49
CA GLU A 45 -3.09 -10.13 22.54
C GLU A 45 -3.86 -10.12 21.21
N GLU A 46 -5.19 -10.05 21.26
CA GLU A 46 -6.01 -9.95 20.05
C GLU A 46 -5.76 -8.62 19.31
N LYS A 47 -5.65 -7.50 20.01
CA LYS A 47 -5.35 -6.19 19.42
C LYS A 47 -3.96 -6.17 18.78
N VAL A 48 -2.95 -6.71 19.45
CA VAL A 48 -1.58 -6.82 18.92
C VAL A 48 -1.57 -7.76 17.71
N GLY A 49 -2.26 -8.89 17.80
CA GLY A 49 -2.35 -9.82 16.67
C GLY A 49 -2.93 -9.18 15.40
N GLN A 50 -3.91 -8.29 15.54
CA GLN A 50 -4.55 -7.62 14.39
C GLN A 50 -3.60 -6.71 13.59
N VAL A 51 -2.49 -6.25 14.17
CA VAL A 51 -1.48 -5.42 13.48
C VAL A 51 -0.27 -6.22 13.01
N ILE A 52 -0.33 -7.57 13.12
CA ILE A 52 0.73 -8.47 12.66
C ILE A 52 0.27 -9.19 11.39
N MET A 53 1.13 -9.16 10.37
CA MET A 53 0.98 -9.92 9.14
C MET A 53 2.15 -10.89 9.01
N ALA A 54 1.85 -12.19 8.91
CA ALA A 54 2.85 -13.25 8.81
C ALA A 54 2.92 -13.81 7.38
N ASP A 55 4.12 -14.20 6.95
CA ASP A 55 4.28 -14.87 5.68
C ASP A 55 3.87 -16.35 5.76
N LEU A 56 3.30 -16.85 4.66
CA LEU A 56 2.78 -18.21 4.52
C LEU A 56 3.83 -19.30 4.78
N ASP A 57 5.12 -19.02 4.55
CA ASP A 57 6.21 -19.96 4.84
C ASP A 57 6.43 -20.19 6.36
N PHE A 58 5.96 -19.26 7.20
CA PHE A 58 6.19 -19.27 8.65
C PHE A 58 4.95 -19.52 9.49
N VAL A 59 3.76 -19.64 8.87
CA VAL A 59 2.50 -19.81 9.57
C VAL A 59 1.65 -20.90 8.90
N LYS A 60 1.01 -21.73 9.74
CA LYS A 60 0.05 -22.76 9.29
C LYS A 60 -1.37 -22.37 9.72
N PRO A 61 -2.44 -22.85 9.05
CA PRO A 61 -3.80 -22.57 9.46
C PRO A 61 -4.08 -22.84 10.95
N SER A 62 -3.53 -23.94 11.50
CA SER A 62 -3.69 -24.29 12.91
C SER A 62 -3.10 -23.27 13.88
N ASP A 63 -2.12 -22.47 13.48
CA ASP A 63 -1.48 -21.48 14.33
C ASP A 63 -2.42 -20.32 14.64
N LEU A 64 -3.40 -20.04 13.77
CA LEU A 64 -4.41 -19.00 13.98
C LEU A 64 -5.35 -19.30 15.14
N LYS A 65 -5.43 -20.55 15.60
CA LYS A 65 -6.14 -20.89 16.84
C LYS A 65 -5.43 -20.34 18.07
N LYS A 66 -4.11 -20.19 17.99
CA LYS A 66 -3.28 -19.69 19.09
C LYS A 66 -2.96 -18.20 18.92
N TYR A 67 -2.62 -17.80 17.71
CA TYR A 67 -2.17 -16.44 17.41
C TYR A 67 -3.25 -15.69 16.62
N PRO A 68 -3.82 -14.60 17.17
CA PRO A 68 -4.92 -13.86 16.56
C PRO A 68 -4.44 -12.90 15.46
N LEU A 69 -3.71 -13.42 14.46
CA LEU A 69 -3.15 -12.59 13.39
C LEU A 69 -4.23 -11.88 12.58
N GLY A 70 -4.00 -10.59 12.31
CA GLY A 70 -4.87 -9.78 11.44
C GLY A 70 -4.64 -10.06 9.97
N GLY A 71 -3.41 -10.39 9.58
CA GLY A 71 -3.05 -10.65 8.20
C GLY A 71 -2.11 -11.83 8.01
N ILE A 72 -2.18 -12.41 6.82
CA ILE A 72 -1.15 -13.27 6.25
C ILE A 72 -0.85 -12.81 4.84
N LEU A 73 0.32 -13.15 4.34
CA LEU A 73 0.71 -12.86 2.96
C LEU A 73 1.44 -14.06 2.36
N ASN A 74 1.45 -14.15 1.05
CA ASN A 74 2.41 -14.96 0.33
C ASN A 74 3.46 -14.03 -0.30
N GLY A 75 4.73 -14.23 0.04
CA GLY A 75 5.85 -13.64 -0.68
C GLY A 75 5.88 -14.12 -2.12
N GLY A 76 6.67 -13.46 -2.98
CA GLY A 76 6.65 -13.68 -4.43
C GLY A 76 6.81 -15.13 -4.92
N ASN A 77 7.37 -16.02 -4.09
CA ASN A 77 7.59 -17.44 -4.43
C ASN A 77 6.83 -18.42 -3.54
N THR A 78 6.05 -17.92 -2.58
CA THR A 78 5.32 -18.78 -1.64
C THR A 78 4.01 -19.25 -2.26
N SER A 79 3.70 -20.52 -2.15
CA SER A 79 2.50 -21.13 -2.70
C SER A 79 2.01 -22.28 -1.82
N PRO A 80 0.75 -22.73 -1.98
CA PRO A 80 0.20 -23.83 -1.20
C PRO A 80 1.12 -25.04 -1.19
N ASN A 81 1.53 -25.46 0.01
CA ASN A 81 2.43 -26.61 0.22
C ASN A 81 3.79 -26.52 -0.50
N GLY A 82 4.27 -25.31 -0.79
CA GLY A 82 5.52 -25.10 -1.55
C GLY A 82 5.44 -25.52 -3.02
N LYS A 83 4.25 -25.71 -3.57
CA LYS A 83 4.03 -26.21 -4.92
C LYS A 83 3.85 -25.06 -5.90
N LEU A 84 4.90 -24.74 -6.69
CA LEU A 84 4.94 -23.63 -7.64
C LEU A 84 3.81 -23.60 -8.69
N ARG A 85 3.17 -24.74 -8.95
CA ARG A 85 2.05 -24.84 -9.91
C ARG A 85 0.75 -25.20 -9.19
N SER A 86 0.51 -24.58 -8.06
CA SER A 86 -0.76 -24.74 -7.35
C SER A 86 -1.92 -24.16 -8.16
N THR A 87 -2.96 -24.97 -8.27
CA THR A 87 -4.19 -24.59 -8.96
C THR A 87 -5.01 -23.59 -8.13
N PRO A 88 -5.94 -22.84 -8.74
CA PRO A 88 -6.86 -21.98 -8.00
C PRO A 88 -7.63 -22.72 -6.89
N GLN A 89 -7.96 -23.99 -7.11
CA GLN A 89 -8.66 -24.80 -6.12
C GLN A 89 -7.77 -25.11 -4.90
N GLU A 90 -6.48 -25.39 -5.09
CA GLU A 90 -5.53 -25.61 -3.99
C GLU A 90 -5.33 -24.32 -3.17
N TRP A 91 -5.23 -23.15 -3.85
CA TRP A 91 -5.20 -21.85 -3.19
C TRP A 91 -6.46 -21.61 -2.36
N ARG A 92 -7.63 -21.81 -2.96
CA ARG A 92 -8.92 -21.62 -2.29
C ARG A 92 -9.10 -22.56 -1.08
N ALA A 93 -8.69 -23.81 -1.19
CA ALA A 93 -8.75 -24.76 -0.07
C ALA A 93 -7.89 -24.27 1.10
N LEU A 94 -6.66 -23.82 0.84
CA LEU A 94 -5.78 -23.29 1.87
C LEU A 94 -6.34 -21.99 2.47
N ALA A 95 -6.87 -21.09 1.64
CA ALA A 95 -7.50 -19.84 2.11
C ALA A 95 -8.68 -20.14 3.05
N GLN A 96 -9.51 -21.12 2.69
CA GLN A 96 -10.63 -21.56 3.53
C GLN A 96 -10.15 -22.13 4.88
N ASP A 97 -9.06 -22.89 4.88
CA ASP A 97 -8.48 -23.44 6.10
C ASP A 97 -7.98 -22.33 7.03
N PHE A 98 -7.27 -21.31 6.50
CA PHE A 98 -6.87 -20.14 7.28
C PHE A 98 -8.08 -19.38 7.83
N HIS A 99 -9.09 -19.12 6.98
CA HIS A 99 -10.33 -18.48 7.40
C HIS A 99 -11.00 -19.23 8.55
N ASN A 100 -11.25 -20.52 8.38
CA ASN A 100 -11.94 -21.35 9.38
C ASN A 100 -11.20 -21.38 10.73
N ASN A 101 -9.87 -21.47 10.68
CA ASN A 101 -9.06 -21.46 11.91
C ASN A 101 -9.04 -20.07 12.59
N SER A 102 -9.06 -18.99 11.82
CA SER A 102 -9.06 -17.63 12.38
C SER A 102 -10.34 -17.30 13.16
N ILE A 103 -11.50 -17.82 12.74
CA ILE A 103 -12.80 -17.56 13.37
C ILE A 103 -13.21 -18.61 14.41
N SER A 104 -12.43 -19.68 14.59
CA SER A 104 -12.78 -20.80 15.49
C SER A 104 -12.08 -20.77 16.84
N ARG A 105 -11.28 -19.74 17.14
CA ARG A 105 -10.47 -19.68 18.37
C ARG A 105 -11.23 -19.20 19.61
N GLY A 106 -12.42 -18.62 19.44
CA GLY A 106 -13.11 -17.83 20.46
C GLY A 106 -12.65 -16.37 20.47
N GLY A 107 -13.22 -15.52 21.32
CA GLY A 107 -12.94 -14.08 21.35
C GLY A 107 -13.61 -13.32 20.21
N ALA A 108 -12.95 -12.32 19.66
CA ALA A 108 -13.51 -11.42 18.63
C ALA A 108 -13.78 -12.12 17.29
N ASN A 109 -13.14 -13.26 17.02
CA ASN A 109 -13.31 -14.08 15.80
C ASN A 109 -13.25 -13.27 14.49
N ILE A 110 -12.30 -12.35 14.41
CA ILE A 110 -12.07 -11.55 13.21
C ILE A 110 -11.39 -12.44 12.16
N PRO A 111 -11.95 -12.57 10.94
CA PRO A 111 -11.31 -13.31 9.87
C PRO A 111 -9.94 -12.74 9.51
N VAL A 112 -8.95 -13.60 9.29
CA VAL A 112 -7.64 -13.16 8.82
C VAL A 112 -7.74 -12.63 7.39
N LEU A 113 -7.08 -11.51 7.10
CA LEU A 113 -6.91 -11.00 5.74
C LEU A 113 -5.70 -11.69 5.09
N TRP A 114 -5.85 -12.09 3.84
CA TRP A 114 -4.73 -12.62 3.07
C TRP A 114 -4.42 -11.70 1.90
N GLY A 115 -3.21 -11.08 1.94
CA GLY A 115 -2.69 -10.22 0.86
C GLY A 115 -1.75 -10.97 -0.07
N THR A 116 -1.80 -10.64 -1.37
CA THR A 116 -0.96 -11.23 -2.41
C THR A 116 -0.45 -10.18 -3.41
N ASP A 117 0.67 -10.45 -4.07
CA ASP A 117 1.22 -9.60 -5.13
C ASP A 117 0.59 -9.95 -6.49
N ALA A 118 -0.63 -9.51 -6.75
CA ALA A 118 -1.26 -9.58 -8.07
C ALA A 118 -1.07 -8.25 -8.82
N VAL A 119 0.18 -7.88 -9.11
CA VAL A 119 0.57 -6.56 -9.63
C VAL A 119 0.27 -6.42 -11.12
N HIS A 120 0.48 -7.49 -11.90
CA HIS A 120 0.19 -7.53 -13.34
C HIS A 120 -0.53 -8.83 -13.72
N GLY A 121 -1.56 -9.17 -13.00
CA GLY A 121 -2.27 -10.45 -12.96
C GLY A 121 -1.92 -11.23 -11.70
N HIS A 122 -2.67 -12.29 -11.42
CA HIS A 122 -2.44 -13.15 -10.25
C HIS A 122 -1.30 -14.14 -10.47
N SER A 123 -0.08 -13.60 -10.66
CA SER A 123 1.10 -14.31 -11.17
C SER A 123 1.56 -15.50 -10.33
N ASN A 124 1.14 -15.59 -9.08
CA ASN A 124 1.46 -16.72 -8.19
C ASN A 124 0.58 -17.95 -8.43
N VAL A 125 -0.46 -17.82 -9.25
CA VAL A 125 -1.44 -18.89 -9.48
C VAL A 125 -1.28 -19.48 -10.87
N PHE A 126 -1.11 -20.79 -10.94
CA PHE A 126 -0.98 -21.48 -12.20
C PHE A 126 -2.29 -21.38 -13.02
N GLY A 127 -2.16 -20.87 -14.26
CA GLY A 127 -3.27 -20.68 -15.17
C GLY A 127 -3.96 -19.32 -15.11
N ALA A 128 -3.56 -18.43 -14.19
CA ALA A 128 -4.03 -17.06 -14.17
C ALA A 128 -3.48 -16.25 -15.35
N THR A 129 -4.16 -15.17 -15.71
CA THR A 129 -3.75 -14.26 -16.77
C THR A 129 -2.55 -13.42 -16.32
N ILE A 130 -1.49 -13.43 -17.12
CA ILE A 130 -0.30 -12.58 -16.90
C ILE A 130 -0.34 -11.44 -17.90
N TYR A 131 -0.49 -10.23 -17.39
CA TYR A 131 -0.43 -9.00 -18.18
C TYR A 131 1.01 -8.50 -18.32
N PRO A 132 1.29 -7.60 -19.28
CA PRO A 132 2.55 -6.87 -19.30
C PRO A 132 2.77 -6.15 -17.97
N HIS A 133 4.03 -5.97 -17.57
CA HIS A 133 4.34 -5.10 -16.44
C HIS A 133 3.89 -3.65 -16.68
N ASN A 134 3.76 -2.86 -15.61
CA ASN A 134 3.18 -1.53 -15.64
C ASN A 134 3.83 -0.60 -16.66
N ILE A 135 5.13 -0.71 -16.93
CA ILE A 135 5.79 0.07 -17.99
C ILE A 135 5.17 -0.20 -19.37
N GLY A 136 4.81 -1.45 -19.67
CA GLY A 136 4.11 -1.81 -20.91
C GLY A 136 2.66 -1.36 -20.91
N LEU A 137 1.95 -1.50 -19.79
CA LEU A 137 0.58 -1.00 -19.62
C LEU A 137 0.53 0.52 -19.70
N GLY A 138 1.50 1.22 -19.10
CA GLY A 138 1.63 2.67 -19.17
C GLY A 138 1.84 3.19 -20.60
N ALA A 139 2.60 2.47 -21.41
CA ALA A 139 2.82 2.81 -22.81
C ALA A 139 1.52 2.78 -23.64
N THR A 140 0.49 2.07 -23.22
CA THR A 140 -0.83 2.07 -23.88
C THR A 140 -1.58 3.37 -23.68
N GLN A 141 -1.35 4.09 -22.59
CA GLN A 141 -2.08 5.28 -22.14
C GLN A 141 -3.61 5.07 -22.12
N ASN A 142 -4.06 3.83 -22.01
CA ASN A 142 -5.46 3.46 -22.12
C ASN A 142 -6.08 3.24 -20.74
N ILE A 143 -6.74 4.27 -20.22
CA ILE A 143 -7.39 4.29 -18.91
C ILE A 143 -8.45 3.19 -18.78
N ASN A 144 -9.26 2.98 -19.83
CA ASN A 144 -10.32 1.97 -19.81
C ASN A 144 -9.75 0.55 -19.75
N LEU A 145 -8.67 0.28 -20.50
CA LEU A 145 -7.97 -1.00 -20.43
C LEU A 145 -7.46 -1.28 -19.01
N LEU A 146 -6.89 -0.28 -18.32
CA LEU A 146 -6.42 -0.47 -16.94
C LEU A 146 -7.56 -0.79 -15.97
N ARG A 147 -8.73 -0.17 -16.16
CA ARG A 147 -9.93 -0.49 -15.34
C ARG A 147 -10.42 -1.90 -15.60
N GLU A 148 -10.46 -2.33 -16.86
CA GLU A 148 -10.83 -3.70 -17.23
C GLU A 148 -9.86 -4.73 -16.65
N ILE A 149 -8.55 -4.51 -16.78
CA ILE A 149 -7.52 -5.37 -16.19
C ILE A 149 -7.69 -5.44 -14.67
N GLY A 150 -7.91 -4.32 -13.98
CA GLY A 150 -8.18 -4.30 -12.55
C GLY A 150 -9.38 -5.18 -12.16
N SER A 151 -10.46 -5.14 -12.95
CA SER A 151 -11.64 -5.98 -12.71
C SER A 151 -11.34 -7.46 -12.89
N VAL A 152 -10.60 -7.85 -13.94
CA VAL A 152 -10.22 -9.25 -14.15
C VAL A 152 -9.28 -9.74 -13.06
N VAL A 153 -8.32 -8.92 -12.64
CA VAL A 153 -7.43 -9.26 -11.50
C VAL A 153 -8.25 -9.49 -10.23
N ALA A 154 -9.27 -8.67 -9.97
CA ALA A 154 -10.16 -8.88 -8.82
C ALA A 154 -10.88 -10.24 -8.89
N GLU A 155 -11.43 -10.59 -10.04
CA GLU A 155 -12.11 -11.88 -10.25
C GLU A 155 -11.16 -13.08 -10.06
N GLU A 156 -9.94 -13.01 -10.62
CA GLU A 156 -8.96 -14.09 -10.49
C GLU A 156 -8.45 -14.24 -9.05
N VAL A 157 -8.24 -13.13 -8.32
CA VAL A 157 -7.87 -13.16 -6.91
C VAL A 157 -9.00 -13.75 -6.06
N LEU A 158 -10.25 -13.33 -6.27
CA LEU A 158 -11.43 -13.90 -5.60
C LEU A 158 -11.61 -15.40 -5.87
N ALA A 159 -11.30 -15.85 -7.07
CA ALA A 159 -11.39 -17.28 -7.44
C ALA A 159 -10.48 -18.15 -6.57
N THR A 160 -9.41 -17.58 -6.03
CA THR A 160 -8.48 -18.24 -5.10
C THR A 160 -8.86 -18.10 -3.62
N GLY A 161 -9.96 -17.40 -3.31
CA GLY A 161 -10.42 -17.16 -1.94
C GLY A 161 -9.69 -16.04 -1.22
N LEU A 162 -8.92 -15.23 -1.94
CA LEU A 162 -8.22 -14.06 -1.43
C LEU A 162 -9.03 -12.80 -1.71
N PHE A 163 -8.88 -11.77 -0.85
CA PHE A 163 -9.66 -10.53 -0.92
C PHE A 163 -8.81 -9.27 -0.94
N TRP A 164 -7.48 -9.40 -1.02
CA TRP A 164 -6.57 -8.28 -0.93
C TRP A 164 -5.36 -8.48 -1.84
N THR A 165 -5.01 -7.41 -2.60
CA THR A 165 -3.78 -7.40 -3.39
C THR A 165 -2.90 -6.20 -3.07
N PHE A 166 -1.57 -6.39 -3.15
CA PHE A 166 -0.56 -5.35 -3.02
C PHE A 166 -0.33 -4.63 -4.38
N ALA A 167 -1.42 -4.18 -4.98
CA ALA A 167 -1.47 -3.46 -6.25
C ALA A 167 -2.53 -2.36 -6.23
N PRO A 168 -2.33 -1.27 -7.02
CA PRO A 168 -1.27 -1.04 -7.99
C PRO A 168 0.02 -0.46 -7.39
N THR A 169 1.14 -0.66 -8.10
CA THR A 169 2.34 0.14 -7.90
C THR A 169 2.14 1.49 -8.61
N VAL A 170 2.04 2.57 -7.83
CA VAL A 170 1.82 3.94 -8.33
C VAL A 170 3.09 4.80 -8.20
N THR A 171 4.24 4.14 -8.21
CA THR A 171 5.55 4.80 -8.20
C THR A 171 5.79 5.58 -9.49
N VAL A 172 6.56 6.66 -9.41
CA VAL A 172 6.94 7.51 -10.55
C VAL A 172 8.46 7.43 -10.72
N PRO A 173 8.98 6.52 -11.57
CA PRO A 173 10.42 6.36 -11.80
C PRO A 173 11.02 7.63 -12.41
N GLN A 174 12.10 8.14 -11.81
CA GLN A 174 12.83 9.31 -12.28
C GLN A 174 14.27 8.97 -12.73
N ASP A 175 14.73 7.75 -12.46
CA ASP A 175 16.05 7.28 -12.85
C ASP A 175 15.95 5.83 -13.35
N TYR A 176 16.19 5.62 -14.64
CA TYR A 176 16.06 4.29 -15.28
C TYR A 176 17.11 3.27 -14.84
N ARG A 177 18.11 3.68 -14.06
CA ARG A 177 19.04 2.74 -13.39
C ARG A 177 18.38 2.03 -12.21
N TRP A 178 17.23 2.52 -11.71
CA TRP A 178 16.48 1.84 -10.67
C TRP A 178 15.90 0.51 -11.16
N GLY A 179 16.26 -0.60 -10.49
CA GLY A 179 15.91 -1.96 -10.92
C GLY A 179 14.42 -2.26 -10.96
N ARG A 180 13.58 -1.43 -10.30
CA ARG A 180 12.10 -1.56 -10.26
C ARG A 180 11.39 -0.57 -11.19
N THR A 181 12.09 0.11 -12.08
CA THR A 181 11.51 1.06 -13.04
C THR A 181 10.33 0.46 -13.81
N TYR A 182 10.40 -0.83 -14.16
CA TYR A 182 9.35 -1.54 -14.90
C TYR A 182 8.03 -1.68 -14.13
N GLU A 183 8.04 -1.52 -12.80
CA GLU A 183 6.83 -1.56 -11.98
C GLU A 183 6.03 -0.25 -12.02
N GLY A 184 6.62 0.85 -12.49
CA GLY A 184 5.92 2.13 -12.69
C GLY A 184 5.26 2.21 -14.05
N TYR A 185 4.09 2.86 -14.12
CA TYR A 185 3.39 3.09 -15.39
C TYR A 185 4.12 4.09 -16.29
N SER A 186 4.72 5.13 -15.72
CA SER A 186 5.37 6.22 -16.45
C SER A 186 6.27 7.05 -15.53
N GLU A 187 7.15 7.85 -16.15
CA GLU A 187 7.86 8.94 -15.48
C GLU A 187 6.99 10.21 -15.29
N SER A 188 5.82 10.29 -15.95
CA SER A 188 4.84 11.37 -15.77
C SER A 188 3.95 11.08 -14.56
N PRO A 189 3.99 11.93 -13.51
CA PRO A 189 3.12 11.80 -12.34
C PRO A 189 1.63 11.78 -12.70
N GLU A 190 1.24 12.60 -13.69
CA GLU A 190 -0.16 12.73 -14.12
C GLU A 190 -0.66 11.45 -14.78
N LEU A 191 0.16 10.83 -15.62
CA LEU A 191 -0.20 9.56 -16.27
C LEU A 191 -0.27 8.43 -15.26
N VAL A 192 0.69 8.35 -14.32
CA VAL A 192 0.65 7.36 -13.22
C VAL A 192 -0.60 7.54 -12.37
N ASN A 193 -0.98 8.80 -12.08
CA ASN A 193 -2.21 9.11 -11.35
C ASN A 193 -3.45 8.55 -12.05
N LEU A 194 -3.62 8.84 -13.34
CA LEU A 194 -4.79 8.41 -14.11
C LEU A 194 -4.89 6.89 -14.27
N LEU A 195 -3.77 6.24 -14.58
CA LEU A 195 -3.75 4.79 -14.80
C LEU A 195 -3.87 4.01 -13.50
N GLY A 196 -3.19 4.48 -12.43
CA GLY A 196 -3.31 3.90 -11.09
C GLY A 196 -4.72 4.01 -10.53
N GLN A 197 -5.35 5.18 -10.70
CA GLN A 197 -6.74 5.41 -10.35
C GLN A 197 -7.67 4.42 -11.06
N ALA A 198 -7.55 4.29 -12.36
CA ALA A 198 -8.41 3.40 -13.15
C ALA A 198 -8.24 1.92 -12.74
N PHE A 199 -7.01 1.49 -12.47
CA PHE A 199 -6.76 0.13 -12.00
C PHE A 199 -7.42 -0.13 -10.63
N ILE A 200 -7.34 0.84 -9.70
CA ILE A 200 -8.00 0.76 -8.38
C ILE A 200 -9.53 0.68 -8.54
N GLU A 201 -10.11 1.52 -9.40
CA GLU A 201 -11.55 1.48 -9.71
C GLU A 201 -11.98 0.11 -10.25
N GLY A 202 -11.14 -0.53 -11.04
CA GLY A 202 -11.36 -1.91 -11.51
C GLY A 202 -11.32 -2.93 -10.36
N LEU A 203 -10.30 -2.83 -9.49
CA LEU A 203 -10.13 -3.74 -8.34
C LEU A 203 -11.26 -3.62 -7.32
N GLN A 204 -11.54 -2.39 -6.89
CA GLN A 204 -12.42 -2.11 -5.75
C GLN A 204 -13.87 -1.79 -6.15
N GLY A 205 -14.12 -1.51 -7.43
CA GLY A 205 -15.40 -0.97 -7.90
C GLY A 205 -15.58 0.50 -7.57
N THR A 206 -16.71 1.06 -7.98
CA THR A 206 -17.12 2.45 -7.71
C THR A 206 -18.61 2.51 -7.42
N GLY A 207 -19.08 3.55 -6.72
CA GLY A 207 -20.51 3.70 -6.39
C GLY A 207 -21.05 2.47 -5.67
N ASP A 208 -22.18 1.96 -6.15
CA ASP A 208 -22.85 0.78 -5.54
C ASP A 208 -22.05 -0.54 -5.70
N ASP A 209 -21.08 -0.58 -6.63
CA ASP A 209 -20.21 -1.75 -6.83
C ASP A 209 -18.95 -1.71 -5.95
N PHE A 210 -18.75 -0.62 -5.19
CA PHE A 210 -17.57 -0.46 -4.33
C PHE A 210 -17.50 -1.55 -3.26
N LEU A 211 -16.42 -2.35 -3.30
CA LEU A 211 -16.18 -3.51 -2.42
C LEU A 211 -17.35 -4.50 -2.38
N SER A 212 -18.07 -4.66 -3.51
CA SER A 212 -19.06 -5.71 -3.66
C SER A 212 -18.43 -7.10 -3.58
N ASP A 213 -19.24 -8.15 -3.63
CA ASP A 213 -18.79 -9.55 -3.62
C ASP A 213 -17.93 -9.96 -4.84
N LYS A 214 -17.80 -9.06 -5.83
CA LYS A 214 -16.96 -9.23 -7.04
C LYS A 214 -15.68 -8.41 -7.00
N LYS A 215 -15.41 -7.70 -5.91
CA LYS A 215 -14.32 -6.75 -5.78
C LYS A 215 -13.39 -7.12 -4.63
N ILE A 216 -12.17 -6.60 -4.67
CA ILE A 216 -11.13 -6.86 -3.66
C ILE A 216 -10.51 -5.56 -3.17
N ILE A 217 -9.85 -5.62 -2.04
CA ILE A 217 -9.06 -4.51 -1.49
C ILE A 217 -7.77 -4.36 -2.31
N GLY A 218 -7.49 -3.13 -2.78
CA GLY A 218 -6.21 -2.76 -3.39
C GLY A 218 -5.25 -2.10 -2.41
N THR A 219 -4.00 -1.97 -2.84
CA THR A 219 -2.92 -1.27 -2.10
C THR A 219 -2.17 -0.34 -3.01
N ALA A 220 -2.19 0.95 -2.77
CA ALA A 220 -1.31 1.88 -3.47
C ALA A 220 0.11 1.78 -2.88
N LYS A 221 1.12 1.53 -3.70
CA LYS A 221 2.51 1.32 -3.26
C LYS A 221 3.52 1.98 -4.19
N HIS A 222 4.71 2.34 -3.72
CA HIS A 222 5.16 2.35 -2.32
C HIS A 222 5.24 3.79 -1.83
N PHE A 223 4.58 4.11 -0.77
CA PHE A 223 4.50 5.46 -0.23
C PHE A 223 5.77 5.78 0.58
N LEU A 224 6.64 6.70 0.19
CA LEU A 224 6.52 7.65 -0.89
C LEU A 224 7.93 7.91 -1.48
N GLY A 225 8.03 7.93 -2.82
CA GLY A 225 9.25 8.42 -3.48
C GLY A 225 10.29 7.36 -3.85
N ASP A 226 9.95 6.08 -3.82
CA ASP A 226 10.83 4.95 -4.19
C ASP A 226 11.43 5.09 -5.61
N GLY A 227 10.65 5.57 -6.58
CA GLY A 227 11.12 5.83 -7.95
C GLY A 227 12.07 7.03 -8.10
N GLY A 228 12.29 7.81 -7.03
CA GLY A 228 13.14 9.01 -7.01
C GLY A 228 14.45 8.87 -6.23
N THR A 229 14.86 7.66 -5.90
CA THR A 229 16.07 7.43 -5.11
C THR A 229 17.34 7.87 -5.82
N PHE A 230 18.27 8.44 -5.08
CA PHE A 230 19.51 8.99 -5.62
C PHE A 230 20.32 7.92 -6.37
N LEU A 231 20.63 8.21 -7.63
CA LEU A 231 21.32 7.31 -8.58
C LEU A 231 20.56 6.01 -8.86
N GLY A 232 19.25 5.96 -8.68
CA GLY A 232 18.43 4.77 -8.90
C GLY A 232 18.75 3.61 -7.96
N ARG A 233 19.32 3.87 -6.78
CA ARG A 233 19.64 2.83 -5.80
C ARG A 233 18.34 2.32 -5.16
N ASP A 234 18.04 1.05 -5.35
CA ASP A 234 16.88 0.44 -4.72
C ASP A 234 16.94 0.58 -3.19
N GLN A 235 15.79 0.91 -2.56
CA GLN A 235 15.68 1.20 -1.12
C GLN A 235 16.59 2.33 -0.62
N GLY A 236 17.13 3.14 -1.54
CA GLY A 236 18.05 4.24 -1.26
C GLY A 236 17.36 5.47 -0.69
N ASP A 237 18.03 6.61 -0.81
CA ASP A 237 17.55 7.89 -0.29
C ASP A 237 17.02 8.79 -1.40
N THR A 238 15.77 9.22 -1.29
CA THR A 238 15.14 10.20 -2.19
C THR A 238 15.48 11.60 -1.69
N LYS A 239 16.48 12.21 -2.33
CA LYS A 239 17.02 13.53 -1.97
C LYS A 239 16.27 14.61 -2.73
N THR A 240 15.24 15.17 -2.11
CA THR A 240 14.41 16.18 -2.76
C THR A 240 13.70 17.07 -1.75
N THR A 241 13.25 18.25 -2.21
CA THR A 241 12.38 19.12 -1.39
C THR A 241 11.01 18.48 -1.23
N GLU A 242 10.28 18.88 -0.20
CA GLU A 242 8.92 18.42 0.02
C GLU A 242 7.99 18.78 -1.14
N GLU A 243 8.15 19.99 -1.71
CA GLU A 243 7.39 20.43 -2.88
C GLU A 243 7.59 19.49 -4.08
N ALA A 244 8.85 19.12 -4.38
CA ALA A 244 9.16 18.20 -5.45
C ALA A 244 8.69 16.77 -5.13
N LEU A 245 8.81 16.32 -3.87
CA LEU A 245 8.28 15.04 -3.41
C LEU A 245 6.77 14.96 -3.65
N ARG A 246 6.02 15.98 -3.23
CA ARG A 246 4.58 16.06 -3.45
C ARG A 246 4.24 16.08 -4.94
N ARG A 247 4.87 16.97 -5.72
CA ARG A 247 4.55 17.18 -7.13
C ARG A 247 4.87 15.95 -7.99
N ILE A 248 5.98 15.28 -7.72
CA ILE A 248 6.42 14.13 -8.54
C ILE A 248 5.83 12.83 -8.00
N HIS A 249 6.07 12.53 -6.74
CA HIS A 249 5.75 11.23 -6.17
C HIS A 249 4.42 11.19 -5.42
N GLY A 250 3.93 12.36 -4.94
CA GLY A 250 2.66 12.47 -4.24
C GLY A 250 1.45 12.52 -5.16
N THR A 251 1.60 13.04 -6.38
CA THR A 251 0.48 13.23 -7.33
C THR A 251 -0.31 11.95 -7.57
N SER A 252 0.35 10.82 -7.77
CA SER A 252 -0.30 9.53 -8.02
C SER A 252 -1.14 9.01 -6.84
N TYR A 253 -0.86 9.46 -5.63
CA TYR A 253 -1.65 9.08 -4.46
C TYR A 253 -2.96 9.84 -4.33
N PHE A 254 -3.08 11.04 -4.92
CA PHE A 254 -4.37 11.75 -4.92
C PHE A 254 -5.43 10.95 -5.67
N GLY A 255 -5.15 10.47 -6.89
CA GLY A 255 -6.10 9.62 -7.62
C GLY A 255 -6.38 8.29 -6.93
N ALA A 256 -5.37 7.67 -6.31
CA ALA A 256 -5.57 6.46 -5.54
C ALA A 256 -6.54 6.68 -4.35
N LEU A 257 -6.36 7.80 -3.63
CA LEU A 257 -7.23 8.17 -2.51
C LEU A 257 -8.63 8.58 -2.98
N ASP A 258 -8.74 9.25 -4.14
CA ASP A 258 -10.05 9.62 -4.72
C ASP A 258 -10.85 8.40 -5.17
N SER A 259 -10.18 7.30 -5.49
CA SER A 259 -10.79 5.97 -5.71
C SER A 259 -11.03 5.19 -4.41
N CYS A 260 -10.87 5.83 -3.26
CA CYS A 260 -11.06 5.20 -1.95
C CYS A 260 -10.20 3.95 -1.75
N ILE A 261 -8.94 3.98 -2.16
CA ILE A 261 -8.01 2.88 -1.88
C ILE A 261 -8.01 2.52 -0.40
N GLN A 262 -8.11 1.22 -0.09
CA GLN A 262 -8.28 0.78 1.29
C GLN A 262 -6.95 0.62 2.03
N THR A 263 -5.86 0.41 1.31
CA THR A 263 -4.55 0.26 1.92
C THR A 263 -3.46 1.04 1.17
N VAL A 264 -2.46 1.48 1.92
CA VAL A 264 -1.25 2.12 1.39
C VAL A 264 -0.04 1.40 1.98
N MET A 265 0.91 1.01 1.13
CA MET A 265 2.14 0.36 1.59
C MET A 265 3.27 1.39 1.74
N ALA A 266 3.84 1.45 2.95
CA ALA A 266 5.01 2.29 3.22
C ALA A 266 6.23 1.77 2.47
N SER A 267 7.03 2.68 1.92
CA SER A 267 8.19 2.33 1.08
C SER A 267 9.45 2.00 1.90
N PHE A 268 10.33 1.22 1.30
CA PHE A 268 11.67 0.94 1.84
C PHE A 268 12.64 2.12 1.75
N ASN A 269 12.43 3.08 0.85
CA ASN A 269 13.37 4.17 0.68
C ASN A 269 13.40 5.10 1.92
N SER A 270 14.39 5.99 1.93
CA SER A 270 14.42 7.13 2.82
C SER A 270 14.03 8.39 2.06
N TRP A 271 13.53 9.40 2.76
CA TRP A 271 13.45 10.77 2.29
C TRP A 271 14.38 11.65 3.12
N ASN A 272 15.39 12.23 2.46
CA ASN A 272 16.42 13.04 3.09
C ASN A 272 17.01 12.40 4.36
N GLY A 273 17.31 11.09 4.27
CA GLY A 273 17.90 10.29 5.33
C GLY A 273 16.92 9.66 6.32
N SER A 274 15.63 10.01 6.30
CA SER A 274 14.61 9.43 7.19
C SER A 274 13.90 8.26 6.50
N LYS A 275 14.00 7.04 7.06
CA LYS A 275 13.33 5.83 6.55
C LYS A 275 11.82 5.97 6.60
N LEU A 276 11.12 5.65 5.48
CA LEU A 276 9.69 5.89 5.35
C LEU A 276 8.85 5.06 6.33
N ASN A 277 9.22 3.82 6.62
CA ASN A 277 8.50 2.99 7.60
C ASN A 277 8.51 3.57 9.03
N GLY A 278 9.44 4.47 9.35
CA GLY A 278 9.51 5.20 10.63
C GLY A 278 9.22 6.69 10.50
N ASN A 279 8.77 7.17 9.36
CA ASN A 279 8.55 8.60 9.12
C ASN A 279 7.13 9.02 9.55
N GLU A 280 6.99 9.44 10.81
CA GLU A 280 5.71 9.90 11.38
C GLU A 280 5.12 11.07 10.59
N TYR A 281 5.95 12.01 10.14
CA TYR A 281 5.47 13.15 9.37
C TYR A 281 4.76 12.72 8.09
N LEU A 282 5.38 11.87 7.27
CA LEU A 282 4.77 11.45 6.00
C LEU A 282 3.62 10.44 6.20
N LEU A 283 3.76 9.48 7.11
CA LEU A 283 2.74 8.43 7.29
C LEU A 283 1.53 8.90 8.11
N THR A 284 1.75 9.75 9.12
CA THR A 284 0.66 10.22 9.99
C THR A 284 0.20 11.61 9.60
N GLU A 285 1.11 12.60 9.65
CA GLU A 285 0.69 13.99 9.43
C GLU A 285 0.27 14.23 7.98
N VAL A 286 1.06 13.75 7.00
CA VAL A 286 0.72 13.94 5.58
C VAL A 286 -0.38 12.98 5.14
N LEU A 287 -0.11 11.67 5.18
CA LEU A 287 -1.03 10.68 4.60
C LEU A 287 -2.37 10.60 5.35
N LYS A 288 -2.33 10.45 6.68
CA LYS A 288 -3.55 10.28 7.47
C LYS A 288 -4.31 11.59 7.67
N ASN A 289 -3.60 12.63 8.11
CA ASN A 289 -4.27 13.86 8.55
C ASN A 289 -4.57 14.79 7.37
N ARG A 290 -3.55 15.16 6.55
CA ARG A 290 -3.73 16.16 5.48
C ARG A 290 -4.37 15.58 4.23
N MET A 291 -3.93 14.37 3.80
CA MET A 291 -4.53 13.68 2.66
C MET A 291 -5.80 12.92 3.04
N ASN A 292 -6.16 12.88 4.33
CA ASN A 292 -7.38 12.26 4.85
C ASN A 292 -7.54 10.79 4.46
N PHE A 293 -6.48 10.00 4.62
CA PHE A 293 -6.51 8.57 4.33
C PHE A 293 -7.12 7.77 5.50
N ASN A 294 -8.29 7.20 5.29
CA ASN A 294 -9.06 6.47 6.31
C ASN A 294 -8.71 4.98 6.41
N GLY A 295 -8.06 4.41 5.38
CA GLY A 295 -7.65 3.01 5.35
C GLY A 295 -6.49 2.71 6.30
N PHE A 296 -5.84 1.58 6.17
CA PHE A 296 -4.66 1.26 6.98
C PHE A 296 -3.36 1.26 6.17
N VAL A 297 -2.25 1.54 6.88
CA VAL A 297 -0.91 1.45 6.31
C VAL A 297 -0.37 0.05 6.55
N VAL A 298 0.12 -0.58 5.50
CA VAL A 298 0.87 -1.84 5.58
C VAL A 298 2.36 -1.56 5.38
N GLY A 299 3.22 -2.19 6.16
CA GLY A 299 4.67 -2.16 5.93
C GLY A 299 5.05 -3.05 4.75
N ASP A 300 6.11 -2.70 4.03
CA ASP A 300 6.74 -3.58 3.07
C ASP A 300 7.50 -4.71 3.80
N TRP A 301 7.99 -5.72 3.09
CA TRP A 301 8.62 -6.90 3.65
C TRP A 301 9.70 -6.57 4.69
N ASN A 302 9.42 -6.89 5.96
CA ASN A 302 10.30 -6.54 7.08
C ASN A 302 10.69 -5.04 7.14
N GLY A 303 9.84 -4.12 6.66
CA GLY A 303 10.12 -2.68 6.62
C GLY A 303 10.37 -2.07 8.00
N HIS A 304 9.70 -2.58 9.02
CA HIS A 304 9.93 -2.19 10.43
C HIS A 304 11.37 -2.45 10.87
N GLY A 305 12.00 -3.54 10.39
CA GLY A 305 13.41 -3.88 10.69
C GLY A 305 14.42 -2.92 10.07
N GLN A 306 14.01 -2.04 9.15
CA GLN A 306 14.87 -1.02 8.55
C GLN A 306 14.82 0.33 9.28
N VAL A 307 13.94 0.49 10.28
CA VAL A 307 13.86 1.73 11.08
C VAL A 307 15.03 1.76 12.06
N PRO A 308 15.81 2.87 12.13
CA PRO A 308 16.93 2.99 13.08
C PRO A 308 16.49 2.73 14.52
N GLY A 309 17.22 1.89 15.23
CA GLY A 309 16.87 1.43 16.57
C GLY A 309 15.91 0.23 16.63
N CYS A 310 15.35 -0.18 15.49
CA CYS A 310 14.39 -1.28 15.36
C CYS A 310 15.00 -2.54 14.71
N SER A 311 16.27 -2.81 14.89
CA SER A 311 16.95 -3.93 14.24
C SER A 311 16.59 -5.33 14.77
N ASN A 312 15.70 -5.43 15.77
CA ASN A 312 15.30 -6.69 16.39
C ASN A 312 13.78 -6.74 16.66
N ALA A 313 13.26 -7.94 16.91
CA ALA A 313 11.87 -8.17 17.32
C ALA A 313 11.37 -7.31 18.51
N SER A 314 12.28 -6.61 19.22
CA SER A 314 11.96 -5.67 20.29
C SER A 314 11.22 -4.39 19.82
N CYS A 315 11.21 -4.09 18.53
CA CYS A 315 10.45 -2.95 18.00
C CYS A 315 9.02 -3.31 17.55
N ALA A 316 8.68 -4.57 17.63
CA ALA A 316 7.32 -5.06 17.46
C ALA A 316 6.54 -5.13 18.79
N GLN A 317 7.14 -4.61 19.87
CA GLN A 317 6.54 -4.55 21.21
C GLN A 317 5.88 -3.24 21.47
#